data_b0abaabf704c74363d2a0ff851d22578
#
_entry.id   b0abaabf704c74363d2a0ff851d22578
#
_cell.length_a   1.000
_cell.length_b   1.000
_cell.length_c   1.000
_cell.angle_alpha   90.00
_cell.angle_beta   90.00
_cell.angle_gamma   90.00
#
_symmetry.space_group_name_H-M   'P 1'
#
loop_
_entity.id
_entity.type
_entity.pdbx_description
1 polymer ?
#
loop_
_entity_poly.entity_id
_entity_poly.type
_entity_poly.pdbx_seq_one_letter_code
_entity_poly.pdbx_strand_id
1 'polypeptide(L)'
;EMCIRDRGGTGKTSVCAGVAGCLCLEGARVLCIDADLGLRNLDISLGMASEASVSFLEVMRGDYTLEQAPRAAGLSGLQLLTAPVSVCAEDLDGAQFASLIDEARRRYDWVLLDAPAGIGAGFDLAVRHADELMVVCLADPASQRDAARAAELALTKREVPAKLVVNRVSPQLFRRMNATVDDIMD
;
A
#
# COMPACT_ATOMS: atom_id res chain seq x y z
N GLU A 1 -1.88 2.63 -10.11
CA GLU A 1 -1.06 2.18 -8.96
C GLU A 1 -1.31 3.08 -7.76
N MET A 2 -1.56 2.49 -6.61
CA MET A 2 -1.97 3.23 -5.41
C MET A 2 -1.00 2.90 -4.26
N CYS A 3 -0.45 3.94 -3.61
CA CYS A 3 0.41 3.81 -2.43
C CYS A 3 -0.37 4.24 -1.18
N ILE A 4 -0.34 3.43 -0.13
CA ILE A 4 -1.11 3.65 1.11
C ILE A 4 -0.17 3.87 2.28
N ARG A 5 -0.36 4.97 3.05
CA ARG A 5 0.58 5.38 4.10
C ARG A 5 -0.03 5.95 5.38
N ASP A 6 0.66 5.74 6.50
CA ASP A 6 0.82 6.54 7.75
C ASP A 6 1.47 5.71 8.90
N ARG A 7 1.50 6.25 10.18
CA ARG A 7 2.01 5.59 11.39
C ARG A 7 1.55 4.14 11.54
N GLY A 8 2.38 3.32 12.17
CA GLY A 8 1.99 1.95 12.54
C GLY A 8 0.65 1.94 13.30
N GLY A 9 -0.32 1.15 12.83
CA GLY A 9 -1.62 0.99 13.47
C GLY A 9 -2.78 1.82 12.93
N THR A 10 -2.58 2.71 11.95
CA THR A 10 -3.69 3.46 11.31
C THR A 10 -4.59 2.59 10.44
N GLY A 11 -4.14 1.39 10.08
CA GLY A 11 -4.89 0.42 9.28
C GLY A 11 -4.63 0.49 7.78
N LYS A 12 -3.48 1.01 7.34
CA LYS A 12 -3.06 1.05 5.92
C LYS A 12 -3.19 -0.31 5.24
N THR A 13 -2.52 -1.32 5.78
CA THR A 13 -2.56 -2.69 5.27
C THR A 13 -3.98 -3.23 5.18
N SER A 14 -4.82 -2.95 6.20
CA SER A 14 -6.23 -3.37 6.19
C SER A 14 -7.04 -2.64 5.11
N VAL A 15 -6.78 -1.34 4.90
CA VAL A 15 -7.41 -0.55 3.82
C VAL A 15 -6.94 -1.06 2.47
N CYS A 16 -5.63 -1.32 2.30
CA CYS A 16 -5.06 -1.90 1.08
C CYS A 16 -5.74 -3.24 0.75
N ALA A 17 -5.80 -4.15 1.71
CA ALA A 17 -6.46 -5.45 1.55
C ALA A 17 -7.96 -5.31 1.21
N GLY A 18 -8.67 -4.38 1.88
CA GLY A 18 -10.08 -4.10 1.61
C GLY A 18 -10.33 -3.56 0.21
N VAL A 19 -9.53 -2.60 -0.24
CA VAL A 19 -9.59 -2.05 -1.60
C VAL A 19 -9.30 -3.14 -2.64
N ALA A 20 -8.24 -3.93 -2.42
CA ALA A 20 -7.92 -5.05 -3.30
C ALA A 20 -9.09 -6.03 -3.44
N GLY A 21 -9.70 -6.41 -2.31
CA GLY A 21 -10.86 -7.30 -2.29
C GLY A 21 -12.06 -6.73 -3.06
N CYS A 22 -12.40 -5.47 -2.85
CA CYS A 22 -13.49 -4.81 -3.57
C CYS A 22 -13.25 -4.77 -5.08
N LEU A 23 -12.04 -4.39 -5.51
CA LEU A 23 -11.69 -4.36 -6.94
C LEU A 23 -11.79 -5.76 -7.59
N CYS A 24 -11.36 -6.80 -6.88
CA CYS A 24 -11.50 -8.17 -7.36
C CYS A 24 -12.95 -8.64 -7.45
N LEU A 25 -13.79 -8.23 -6.50
CA LEU A 25 -15.24 -8.52 -6.56
C LEU A 25 -15.92 -7.84 -7.75
N GLU A 26 -15.39 -6.71 -8.21
CA GLU A 26 -15.81 -6.02 -9.44
C GLU A 26 -15.21 -6.65 -10.71
N GLY A 27 -14.41 -7.71 -10.57
CA GLY A 27 -13.84 -8.45 -11.70
C GLY A 27 -12.46 -7.97 -12.15
N ALA A 28 -11.84 -7.02 -11.44
CA ALA A 28 -10.51 -6.53 -11.78
C ALA A 28 -9.42 -7.55 -11.42
N ARG A 29 -8.32 -7.54 -12.19
CA ARG A 29 -7.08 -8.24 -11.87
C ARG A 29 -6.22 -7.33 -11.02
N VAL A 30 -5.93 -7.73 -9.80
CA VAL A 30 -5.22 -6.93 -8.80
C VAL A 30 -3.93 -7.62 -8.39
N LEU A 31 -2.81 -6.89 -8.45
CA LEU A 31 -1.57 -7.27 -7.80
C LEU A 31 -1.36 -6.40 -6.57
N CYS A 32 -1.24 -7.03 -5.42
CA CYS A 32 -0.76 -6.38 -4.20
C CYS A 32 0.74 -6.61 -4.05
N ILE A 33 1.49 -5.57 -3.69
CA ILE A 33 2.91 -5.66 -3.36
C ILE A 33 3.10 -5.09 -1.96
N ASP A 34 3.55 -5.94 -1.03
CA ASP A 34 3.93 -5.51 0.31
C ASP A 34 5.33 -4.86 0.26
N ALA A 35 5.37 -3.55 0.40
CA ALA A 35 6.61 -2.78 0.43
C ALA A 35 7.10 -2.49 1.86
N ASP A 36 6.44 -3.04 2.90
CA ASP A 36 6.88 -2.94 4.29
C ASP A 36 7.93 -4.02 4.60
N LEU A 37 9.19 -3.69 4.33
CA LEU A 37 10.33 -4.58 4.55
C LEU A 37 10.54 -4.97 6.02
N GLY A 38 9.88 -4.28 6.96
CA GLY A 38 10.04 -4.51 8.39
C GLY A 38 9.03 -5.48 8.99
N LEU A 39 7.76 -5.38 8.62
CA LEU A 39 6.66 -6.05 9.32
C LEU A 39 5.95 -7.13 8.50
N ARG A 40 5.89 -7.01 7.17
CA ARG A 40 5.28 -8.00 6.28
C ARG A 40 3.95 -8.54 6.82
N ASN A 41 2.88 -7.75 6.70
CA ASN A 41 1.57 -8.09 7.26
C ASN A 41 0.44 -8.16 6.20
N LEU A 42 0.74 -7.91 4.94
CA LEU A 42 -0.30 -7.86 3.90
C LEU A 42 -0.84 -9.25 3.59
N ASP A 43 -0.01 -10.29 3.62
CA ASP A 43 -0.40 -11.70 3.48
C ASP A 43 -1.42 -12.13 4.55
N ILE A 44 -1.22 -11.71 5.80
CA ILE A 44 -2.15 -11.97 6.90
C ILE A 44 -3.49 -11.26 6.63
N SER A 45 -3.44 -10.00 6.24
CA SER A 45 -4.64 -9.18 5.97
C SER A 45 -5.45 -9.68 4.78
N LEU A 46 -4.80 -10.32 3.81
CA LEU A 46 -5.42 -10.94 2.64
C LEU A 46 -5.84 -12.41 2.88
N GLY A 47 -5.60 -12.97 4.07
CA GLY A 47 -5.87 -14.38 4.37
C GLY A 47 -4.94 -15.36 3.68
N MET A 48 -3.75 -14.92 3.27
CA MET A 48 -2.77 -15.70 2.49
C MET A 48 -1.56 -16.14 3.33
N ALA A 49 -1.60 -16.00 4.64
CA ALA A 49 -0.46 -16.30 5.53
C ALA A 49 0.03 -17.75 5.47
N SER A 50 -0.81 -18.68 5.04
CA SER A 50 -0.47 -20.11 4.86
C SER A 50 0.00 -20.46 3.44
N GLU A 51 -0.07 -19.54 2.51
CA GLU A 51 0.33 -19.76 1.12
C GLU A 51 1.85 -19.66 0.93
N ALA A 52 2.36 -20.36 -0.07
CA ALA A 52 3.76 -20.19 -0.47
C ALA A 52 3.97 -18.74 -0.93
N SER A 53 4.87 -18.02 -0.27
CA SER A 53 5.12 -16.62 -0.59
C SER A 53 6.21 -16.48 -1.64
N VAL A 54 5.99 -15.58 -2.60
CA VAL A 54 7.01 -15.09 -3.52
C VAL A 54 7.22 -13.61 -3.21
N SER A 55 8.46 -13.21 -2.97
CA SER A 55 8.78 -11.81 -2.72
C SER A 55 8.96 -11.04 -4.03
N PHE A 56 8.70 -9.75 -4.00
CA PHE A 56 8.95 -8.92 -5.17
C PHE A 56 10.44 -8.91 -5.58
N LEU A 57 11.36 -9.14 -4.62
CA LEU A 57 12.79 -9.22 -4.90
C LEU A 57 13.16 -10.46 -5.73
N GLU A 58 12.53 -11.61 -5.48
CA GLU A 58 12.74 -12.83 -6.25
C GLU A 58 12.27 -12.65 -7.70
N VAL A 59 11.17 -11.90 -7.89
CA VAL A 59 10.71 -11.52 -9.24
C VAL A 59 11.68 -10.54 -9.91
N MET A 60 12.18 -9.54 -9.19
CA MET A 60 13.19 -8.59 -9.69
C MET A 60 14.48 -9.29 -10.13
N ARG A 61 14.88 -10.35 -9.45
CA ARG A 61 16.06 -11.16 -9.78
C ARG A 61 15.82 -12.14 -10.93
N GLY A 62 14.56 -12.34 -11.31
CA GLY A 62 14.18 -13.30 -12.35
C GLY A 62 14.09 -14.76 -11.86
N ASP A 63 14.11 -14.99 -10.55
CA ASP A 63 13.94 -16.32 -9.96
C ASP A 63 12.50 -16.81 -10.14
N TYR A 64 11.54 -15.88 -10.16
CA TYR A 64 10.12 -16.11 -10.42
C TYR A 64 9.57 -15.08 -11.40
N THR A 65 8.47 -15.42 -12.05
CA THR A 65 7.69 -14.48 -12.89
C THR A 65 6.48 -13.96 -12.11
N LEU A 66 5.91 -12.85 -12.56
CA LEU A 66 4.66 -12.31 -11.98
C LEU A 66 3.49 -13.31 -12.03
N GLU A 67 3.46 -14.21 -13.03
CA GLU A 67 2.44 -15.24 -13.16
C GLU A 67 2.51 -16.30 -12.04
N GLN A 68 3.68 -16.47 -11.45
CA GLN A 68 3.93 -17.39 -10.35
C GLN A 68 3.64 -16.77 -8.97
N ALA A 69 3.27 -15.48 -8.91
CA ALA A 69 2.84 -14.85 -7.67
C ALA A 69 1.61 -15.60 -7.09
N PRO A 70 1.58 -15.86 -5.77
CA PRO A 70 0.47 -16.56 -5.13
C PRO A 70 -0.86 -15.86 -5.36
N ARG A 71 -1.92 -16.64 -5.53
CA ARG A 71 -3.31 -16.16 -5.70
C ARG A 71 -4.09 -16.34 -4.41
N ALA A 72 -4.89 -15.35 -4.05
CA ALA A 72 -5.75 -15.46 -2.88
C ALA A 72 -6.86 -16.48 -3.10
N ALA A 73 -7.00 -17.40 -2.16
CA ALA A 73 -8.10 -18.34 -2.15
C ALA A 73 -9.43 -17.60 -1.96
N GLY A 74 -10.41 -17.87 -2.82
CA GLY A 74 -11.73 -17.24 -2.76
C GLY A 74 -11.86 -15.84 -3.37
N LEU A 75 -10.76 -15.23 -3.83
CA LEU A 75 -10.74 -13.94 -4.54
C LEU A 75 -10.10 -14.13 -5.92
N SER A 76 -10.92 -14.43 -6.91
CA SER A 76 -10.45 -14.52 -8.29
C SER A 76 -9.83 -13.19 -8.73
N GLY A 77 -8.64 -13.24 -9.30
CA GLY A 77 -7.96 -12.05 -9.80
C GLY A 77 -6.99 -11.37 -8.82
N LEU A 78 -6.93 -11.77 -7.54
CA LEU A 78 -5.98 -11.24 -6.56
C LEU A 78 -4.70 -12.06 -6.50
N GLN A 79 -3.56 -11.39 -6.67
CA GLN A 79 -2.22 -11.94 -6.48
C GLN A 79 -1.40 -11.06 -5.52
N LEU A 80 -0.43 -11.67 -4.84
CA LEU A 80 0.41 -10.99 -3.84
C LEU A 80 1.88 -11.26 -4.11
N LEU A 81 2.68 -10.20 -4.07
CA LEU A 81 4.13 -10.26 -3.86
C LEU A 81 4.45 -9.73 -2.47
N THR A 82 5.16 -10.53 -1.68
CA THR A 82 5.54 -10.16 -0.32
C THR A 82 6.83 -9.35 -0.28
N ALA A 83 7.08 -8.65 0.83
CA ALA A 83 8.38 -8.05 1.09
C ALA A 83 9.43 -9.15 1.30
N PRO A 84 10.70 -8.94 0.87
CA PRO A 84 11.80 -9.83 1.19
C PRO A 84 12.15 -9.79 2.70
N VAL A 85 12.59 -10.93 3.26
CA VAL A 85 12.80 -11.08 4.71
C VAL A 85 14.09 -10.41 5.22
N SER A 86 15.10 -10.20 4.37
CA SER A 86 16.45 -9.84 4.82
C SER A 86 17.14 -8.77 3.96
N VAL A 87 16.38 -7.79 3.50
CA VAL A 87 16.90 -6.71 2.64
C VAL A 87 16.46 -5.35 3.18
N CYS A 88 17.38 -4.40 3.23
CA CYS A 88 17.06 -3.02 3.54
C CYS A 88 16.55 -2.30 2.28
N ALA A 89 15.71 -1.28 2.46
CA ALA A 89 15.16 -0.54 1.32
C ALA A 89 16.24 0.20 0.51
N GLU A 90 17.34 0.58 1.16
CA GLU A 90 18.50 1.22 0.54
C GLU A 90 19.27 0.29 -0.40
N ASP A 91 19.16 -1.02 -0.20
CA ASP A 91 19.84 -2.04 -1.02
C ASP A 91 19.03 -2.45 -2.24
N LEU A 92 17.80 -1.94 -2.39
CA LEU A 92 16.94 -2.26 -3.53
C LEU A 92 17.34 -1.43 -4.76
N ASP A 93 17.54 -2.12 -5.87
CA ASP A 93 17.75 -1.47 -7.18
C ASP A 93 16.44 -0.84 -7.66
N GLY A 94 16.38 0.49 -7.61
CA GLY A 94 15.21 1.27 -8.03
C GLY A 94 14.87 1.08 -9.52
N ALA A 95 15.85 0.79 -10.38
CA ALA A 95 15.60 0.55 -11.81
C ALA A 95 14.96 -0.83 -12.04
N GLN A 96 15.39 -1.84 -11.28
CA GLN A 96 14.75 -3.16 -11.33
C GLN A 96 13.34 -3.10 -10.77
N PHE A 97 13.11 -2.34 -9.69
CA PHE A 97 11.76 -2.14 -9.15
C PHE A 97 10.85 -1.42 -10.16
N ALA A 98 11.36 -0.38 -10.83
CA ALA A 98 10.62 0.29 -11.90
C ALA A 98 10.21 -0.70 -13.02
N SER A 99 11.13 -1.57 -13.44
CA SER A 99 10.85 -2.59 -14.46
C SER A 99 9.77 -3.58 -14.00
N LEU A 100 9.80 -3.99 -12.73
CA LEU A 100 8.77 -4.84 -12.14
C LEU A 100 7.39 -4.15 -12.19
N ILE A 101 7.33 -2.88 -11.80
CA ILE A 101 6.08 -2.11 -11.81
C ILE A 101 5.57 -1.95 -13.25
N ASP A 102 6.44 -1.65 -14.21
CA ASP A 102 6.04 -1.52 -15.61
C ASP A 102 5.54 -2.84 -16.20
N GLU A 103 6.09 -3.97 -15.79
CA GLU A 103 5.56 -5.29 -16.17
C GLU A 103 4.21 -5.54 -15.50
N ALA A 104 4.07 -5.23 -14.21
CA ALA A 104 2.82 -5.37 -13.47
C ALA A 104 1.68 -4.55 -14.10
N ARG A 105 1.94 -3.30 -14.51
CA ARG A 105 0.97 -2.43 -15.21
C ARG A 105 0.42 -3.02 -16.50
N ARG A 106 1.22 -3.81 -17.22
CA ARG A 106 0.75 -4.47 -18.45
C ARG A 106 -0.13 -5.68 -18.21
N ARG A 107 -0.06 -6.28 -17.01
CA ARG A 107 -0.72 -7.55 -16.68
C ARG A 107 -1.95 -7.41 -15.81
N TYR A 108 -1.95 -6.39 -14.94
CA TYR A 108 -3.01 -6.16 -13.94
C TYR A 108 -3.74 -4.86 -14.22
N ASP A 109 -5.00 -4.83 -13.87
CA ASP A 109 -5.82 -3.64 -13.98
C ASP A 109 -5.51 -2.65 -12.84
N TRP A 110 -5.09 -3.20 -11.67
CA TRP A 110 -4.62 -2.44 -10.51
C TRP A 110 -3.37 -3.05 -9.90
N VAL A 111 -2.44 -2.19 -9.52
CA VAL A 111 -1.27 -2.55 -8.71
C VAL A 111 -1.32 -1.72 -7.44
N LEU A 112 -1.44 -2.38 -6.29
CA LEU A 112 -1.52 -1.74 -4.99
C LEU A 112 -0.19 -1.94 -4.23
N LEU A 113 0.43 -0.84 -3.80
CA LEU A 113 1.65 -0.85 -2.99
C LEU A 113 1.30 -0.53 -1.54
N ASP A 114 1.45 -1.50 -0.64
CA ASP A 114 1.33 -1.25 0.81
C ASP A 114 2.67 -0.72 1.33
N ALA A 115 2.75 0.61 1.46
CA ALA A 115 3.97 1.28 1.86
C ALA A 115 4.22 1.19 3.38
N PRO A 116 5.49 1.13 3.83
CA PRO A 116 5.83 1.12 5.25
C PRO A 116 5.38 2.41 5.95
N ALA A 117 5.31 2.35 7.28
CA ALA A 117 5.14 3.54 8.09
C ALA A 117 6.42 4.43 8.02
N GLY A 118 6.23 5.74 8.07
CA GLY A 118 7.36 6.68 8.05
C GLY A 118 7.72 7.21 6.65
N ILE A 119 8.76 8.04 6.53
CA ILE A 119 9.20 8.77 5.33
C ILE A 119 10.57 8.29 4.83
N GLY A 120 10.87 7.02 5.00
CA GLY A 120 12.14 6.41 4.61
C GLY A 120 12.17 5.91 3.16
N ALA A 121 13.22 5.17 2.82
CA ALA A 121 13.49 4.68 1.47
C ALA A 121 12.37 3.81 0.88
N GLY A 122 11.69 3.00 1.70
CA GLY A 122 10.54 2.20 1.24
C GLY A 122 9.34 3.05 0.81
N PHE A 123 9.08 4.17 1.50
CA PHE A 123 8.11 5.14 1.08
C PHE A 123 8.51 5.81 -0.24
N ASP A 124 9.75 6.23 -0.35
CA ASP A 124 10.27 6.86 -1.56
C ASP A 124 10.16 5.95 -2.77
N LEU A 125 10.47 4.67 -2.58
CA LEU A 125 10.34 3.65 -3.61
C LEU A 125 8.88 3.52 -4.09
N ALA A 126 7.93 3.44 -3.16
CA ALA A 126 6.51 3.31 -3.49
C ALA A 126 5.96 4.57 -4.20
N VAL A 127 6.25 5.78 -3.66
CA VAL A 127 5.73 7.04 -4.22
C VAL A 127 6.26 7.33 -5.62
N ARG A 128 7.53 7.01 -5.90
CA ARG A 128 8.13 7.27 -7.22
C ARG A 128 7.41 6.60 -8.36
N HIS A 129 6.73 5.48 -8.09
CA HIS A 129 6.06 4.68 -9.12
C HIS A 129 4.54 4.76 -9.04
N ALA A 130 3.97 5.41 -8.02
CA ALA A 130 2.54 5.54 -7.86
C ALA A 130 1.93 6.54 -8.86
N ASP A 131 0.77 6.22 -9.41
CA ASP A 131 -0.05 7.12 -10.22
C ASP A 131 -1.09 7.86 -9.36
N GLU A 132 -1.40 7.30 -8.19
CA GLU A 132 -2.30 7.85 -7.19
C GLU A 132 -1.82 7.46 -5.79
N LEU A 133 -1.95 8.37 -4.84
CA LEU A 133 -1.61 8.16 -3.44
C LEU A 133 -2.87 8.10 -2.58
N MET A 134 -2.98 7.10 -1.73
CA MET A 134 -3.97 7.05 -0.67
C MET A 134 -3.27 7.22 0.69
N VAL A 135 -3.56 8.30 1.38
CA VAL A 135 -3.03 8.57 2.73
C VAL A 135 -4.07 8.16 3.76
N VAL A 136 -3.72 7.22 4.64
CA VAL A 136 -4.63 6.72 5.67
C VAL A 136 -4.25 7.31 7.02
N CYS A 137 -5.16 8.04 7.66
CA CYS A 137 -4.97 8.62 8.99
C CYS A 137 -6.08 8.22 9.96
N LEU A 138 -5.87 8.50 11.24
CA LEU A 138 -6.89 8.47 12.26
C LEU A 138 -7.43 9.89 12.50
N ALA A 139 -8.55 9.99 13.20
CA ALA A 139 -9.18 11.28 13.55
C ALA A 139 -8.45 12.03 14.70
N ASP A 140 -7.21 11.65 15.04
CA ASP A 140 -6.42 12.35 16.05
C ASP A 140 -5.42 13.35 15.44
N PRO A 141 -5.13 14.48 16.12
CA PRO A 141 -4.30 15.54 15.55
C PRO A 141 -2.86 15.09 15.21
N ALA A 142 -2.30 14.08 15.88
CA ALA A 142 -0.96 13.61 15.60
C ALA A 142 -0.93 12.82 14.29
N SER A 143 -1.92 11.95 14.07
CA SER A 143 -2.08 11.20 12.83
C SER A 143 -2.33 12.10 11.63
N GLN A 144 -3.18 13.13 11.81
CA GLN A 144 -3.45 14.12 10.76
C GLN A 144 -2.20 14.90 10.35
N ARG A 145 -1.40 15.35 11.32
CA ARG A 145 -0.12 16.05 11.04
C ARG A 145 0.87 15.16 10.28
N ASP A 146 0.96 13.90 10.65
CA ASP A 146 1.83 12.94 9.97
C ASP A 146 1.33 12.67 8.54
N ALA A 147 0.01 12.58 8.36
CA ALA A 147 -0.62 12.43 7.04
C ALA A 147 -0.36 13.63 6.13
N ALA A 148 -0.55 14.86 6.64
CA ALA A 148 -0.27 16.10 5.90
C ALA A 148 1.19 16.14 5.44
N ARG A 149 2.13 15.86 6.34
CA ARG A 149 3.57 15.80 6.02
C ARG A 149 3.88 14.74 4.97
N ALA A 150 3.19 13.61 5.01
CA ALA A 150 3.36 12.56 4.02
C ALA A 150 2.88 12.99 2.64
N ALA A 151 1.70 13.62 2.57
CA ALA A 151 1.14 14.15 1.33
C ALA A 151 2.05 15.23 0.73
N GLU A 152 2.52 16.19 1.53
CA GLU A 152 3.47 17.22 1.08
C GLU A 152 4.74 16.62 0.48
N LEU A 153 5.35 15.66 1.17
CA LEU A 153 6.57 15.00 0.67
C LEU A 153 6.34 14.20 -0.61
N ALA A 154 5.18 13.57 -0.74
CA ALA A 154 4.83 12.86 -1.97
C ALA A 154 4.66 13.84 -3.13
N LEU A 155 3.96 14.95 -2.91
CA LEU A 155 3.75 16.01 -3.91
C LEU A 155 5.06 16.69 -4.35
N THR A 156 6.04 16.86 -3.43
CA THR A 156 7.36 17.41 -3.80
C THR A 156 8.19 16.44 -4.66
N LYS A 157 7.94 15.14 -4.55
CA LYS A 157 8.68 14.11 -5.32
C LYS A 157 8.03 13.80 -6.66
N ARG A 158 6.73 13.85 -6.70
CA ARG A 158 5.92 13.62 -7.89
C ARG A 158 4.55 14.28 -7.71
N GLU A 159 4.09 15.01 -8.70
CA GLU A 159 2.73 15.53 -8.73
C GLU A 159 1.74 14.41 -9.01
N VAL A 160 1.32 13.71 -7.96
CA VAL A 160 0.32 12.63 -8.05
C VAL A 160 -0.93 13.03 -7.27
N PRO A 161 -2.13 12.68 -7.74
CA PRO A 161 -3.35 12.86 -6.97
C PRO A 161 -3.24 12.14 -5.63
N ALA A 162 -3.58 12.82 -4.54
CA ALA A 162 -3.61 12.24 -3.20
C ALA A 162 -5.04 12.22 -2.67
N LYS A 163 -5.46 11.09 -2.12
CA LYS A 163 -6.74 10.93 -1.43
C LYS A 163 -6.50 10.68 0.05
N LEU A 164 -7.24 11.35 0.91
CA LEU A 164 -7.20 11.14 2.35
C LEU A 164 -8.29 10.15 2.77
N VAL A 165 -7.91 9.14 3.55
CA VAL A 165 -8.81 8.19 4.18
C VAL A 165 -8.72 8.36 5.69
N VAL A 166 -9.76 8.89 6.33
CA VAL A 166 -9.87 8.96 7.78
C VAL A 166 -10.46 7.63 8.28
N ASN A 167 -9.61 6.81 8.89
CA ASN A 167 -9.98 5.48 9.36
C ASN A 167 -10.42 5.49 10.84
N ARG A 168 -11.15 4.45 11.26
CA ARG A 168 -11.64 4.26 12.64
C ARG A 168 -12.45 5.45 13.17
N VAL A 169 -13.24 6.08 12.31
CA VAL A 169 -14.12 7.17 12.70
C VAL A 169 -15.21 6.66 13.64
N SER A 170 -15.31 7.28 14.82
CA SER A 170 -16.38 7.03 15.78
C SER A 170 -17.40 8.19 15.75
N PRO A 171 -18.63 7.99 15.25
CA PRO A 171 -19.64 9.04 15.23
C PRO A 171 -19.98 9.60 16.63
N GLN A 172 -19.80 8.79 17.68
CA GLN A 172 -20.00 9.22 19.06
C GLN A 172 -18.89 10.15 19.55
N LEU A 173 -17.63 9.86 19.15
CA LEU A 173 -16.48 10.69 19.49
C LEU A 173 -16.56 12.05 18.77
N PHE A 174 -16.87 12.05 17.49
CA PHE A 174 -17.05 13.28 16.71
C PHE A 174 -18.14 14.18 17.32
N ARG A 175 -19.29 13.61 17.69
CA ARG A 175 -20.35 14.38 18.36
C ARG A 175 -19.89 14.99 19.68
N ARG A 176 -19.06 14.31 20.48
CA ARG A 176 -18.50 14.83 21.72
C ARG A 176 -17.48 15.94 21.52
N MET A 177 -16.71 15.86 20.42
CA MET A 177 -15.70 16.85 20.07
C MET A 177 -16.30 18.05 19.32
N ASN A 178 -17.59 18.02 18.98
CA ASN A 178 -18.24 18.96 18.09
C ASN A 178 -17.48 19.16 16.78
N ALA A 179 -16.93 18.07 16.25
CA ALA A 179 -16.11 18.02 15.03
C ALA A 179 -16.78 17.16 13.97
N THR A 180 -16.44 17.41 12.73
CA THR A 180 -16.87 16.63 11.55
C THR A 180 -15.65 16.06 10.82
N VAL A 181 -15.88 15.20 9.84
CA VAL A 181 -14.79 14.72 8.97
C VAL A 181 -14.24 15.87 8.14
N ASP A 182 -15.07 16.85 7.76
CA ASP A 182 -14.68 18.01 6.98
C ASP A 182 -13.67 18.89 7.75
N ASP A 183 -13.79 19.00 9.08
CA ASP A 183 -12.81 19.69 9.93
C ASP A 183 -11.41 19.02 9.95
N ILE A 184 -11.29 17.83 9.40
CA ILE A 184 -10.01 17.10 9.26
C ILE A 184 -9.41 17.33 7.86
N MET A 185 -10.26 17.67 6.89
CA MET A 185 -9.88 17.81 5.48
C MET A 185 -9.44 19.23 5.11
N ASP A 186 -9.78 20.22 5.95
CA ASP A 186 -9.36 21.62 5.84
C ASP A 186 -8.01 21.88 6.54
#